data_62a18368c032c5aa1388eb03259d90f0
#
_entry.id   62a18368c032c5aa1388eb03259d90f0
#
_cell.length_a   1.000
_cell.length_b   1.000
_cell.length_c   1.000
_cell.angle_alpha   90.00
_cell.angle_beta   90.00
_cell.angle_gamma   90.00
#
_symmetry.space_group_name_H-M   'P 1'
#
loop_
_entity.id
_entity.type
_entity.pdbx_description
1 polymer ?
#
loop_
_entity_poly.entity_id
_entity_poly.type
_entity_poly.pdbx_seq_one_letter_code
_entity_poly.pdbx_strand_id
1 'polypeptide(L)'
;MLSKPYTTLLLAALTFCRCAENSPIPTKPTSGEFTLLTYNVAGLPQGISPSNPKKNIPIISPKLNKFDIALVQEDFVYHNELSSKANHLYQSQTQIDCSPHFITDGLNRFSKFPFSELYREAWENCSNDKGNDCLAAKGFTLAKTEIVPGVFTDIYNVHLDSGGSPNDTEARRSQVAQLLRTLNARSFGNAVIIAGDLNLNTTDRPNDVKIFETLLTSAGLTDVCRFLSCGTELVDRVLFRNGNYLALKAISWELDKNFVDVVGQPLSDHNAVSVRFKWELLKKQIVTSSSLEDKRIKTRSHR
;
A
#
# COMPACT_ATOMS: atom_id res chain seq x y z
N MET A 1 -49.48 -16.50 -78.65
CA MET A 1 -49.06 -16.74 -77.25
C MET A 1 -47.60 -17.16 -77.28
N LEU A 2 -46.71 -16.22 -76.99
CA LEU A 2 -45.27 -16.44 -77.10
C LEU A 2 -44.69 -16.44 -75.63
N SER A 3 -44.17 -17.61 -75.25
CA SER A 3 -43.48 -17.81 -73.99
C SER A 3 -42.04 -17.30 -74.06
N LYS A 4 -41.66 -16.43 -73.16
CA LYS A 4 -40.25 -15.98 -72.98
C LYS A 4 -39.50 -16.91 -72.06
N PRO A 5 -38.23 -17.25 -72.33
CA PRO A 5 -37.38 -18.01 -71.41
C PRO A 5 -36.77 -17.11 -70.35
N TYR A 6 -36.75 -17.54 -69.10
CA TYR A 6 -36.04 -16.92 -68.02
C TYR A 6 -34.59 -17.44 -67.96
N THR A 7 -33.65 -16.54 -68.11
CA THR A 7 -32.21 -16.83 -67.96
C THR A 7 -31.83 -16.64 -66.49
N THR A 8 -31.48 -17.72 -65.80
CA THR A 8 -31.02 -17.68 -64.41
C THR A 8 -29.54 -17.37 -64.39
N LEU A 9 -29.17 -16.19 -63.87
CA LEU A 9 -27.79 -15.78 -63.62
C LEU A 9 -27.33 -16.38 -62.28
N LEU A 10 -26.35 -17.33 -62.32
CA LEU A 10 -25.67 -17.86 -61.14
C LEU A 10 -24.58 -16.85 -60.73
N LEU A 11 -24.77 -16.15 -59.59
CA LEU A 11 -23.71 -15.34 -58.97
C LEU A 11 -22.86 -16.27 -58.08
N ALA A 12 -21.62 -16.53 -58.49
CA ALA A 12 -20.64 -17.24 -57.68
C ALA A 12 -20.07 -16.24 -56.63
N ALA A 13 -20.45 -16.41 -55.36
CA ALA A 13 -19.88 -15.66 -54.25
C ALA A 13 -18.49 -16.26 -53.90
N LEU A 14 -17.43 -15.57 -54.28
CA LEU A 14 -16.06 -15.84 -53.82
C LEU A 14 -15.90 -15.39 -52.37
N THR A 15 -15.97 -16.33 -51.45
CA THR A 15 -15.68 -16.11 -50.05
C THR A 15 -14.17 -16.02 -49.88
N PHE A 16 -13.62 -14.81 -49.73
CA PHE A 16 -12.24 -14.57 -49.29
C PHE A 16 -12.11 -14.97 -47.82
N CYS A 17 -11.50 -16.14 -47.56
CA CYS A 17 -11.03 -16.54 -46.24
C CYS A 17 -9.86 -15.59 -45.86
N ARG A 18 -10.15 -14.52 -45.11
CA ARG A 18 -9.09 -13.73 -44.49
C ARG A 18 -8.43 -14.60 -43.43
N CYS A 19 -7.20 -14.99 -43.66
CA CYS A 19 -6.32 -15.48 -42.59
C CYS A 19 -6.23 -14.35 -41.54
N ALA A 20 -6.76 -14.60 -40.34
CA ALA A 20 -6.54 -13.74 -39.22
C ALA A 20 -5.02 -13.73 -38.95
N GLU A 21 -4.37 -12.57 -39.16
CA GLU A 21 -2.99 -12.37 -38.75
C GLU A 21 -2.96 -12.65 -37.23
N ASN A 22 -2.10 -13.62 -36.84
CA ASN A 22 -1.81 -13.90 -35.45
C ASN A 22 -1.14 -12.67 -34.83
N SER A 23 -1.94 -11.72 -34.33
CA SER A 23 -1.40 -10.66 -33.49
C SER A 23 -0.68 -11.29 -32.31
N PRO A 24 0.58 -10.95 -32.03
CA PRO A 24 1.32 -11.52 -30.92
C PRO A 24 0.52 -11.30 -29.63
N ILE A 25 0.30 -12.37 -28.89
CA ILE A 25 -0.34 -12.28 -27.56
C ILE A 25 0.51 -11.34 -26.73
N PRO A 26 -0.03 -10.24 -26.20
CA PRO A 26 0.73 -9.29 -25.41
C PRO A 26 1.39 -10.00 -24.23
N THR A 27 2.71 -10.02 -24.20
CA THR A 27 3.46 -10.61 -23.10
C THR A 27 3.20 -9.82 -21.83
N LYS A 28 2.84 -10.52 -20.75
CA LYS A 28 2.64 -9.89 -19.45
C LYS A 28 3.91 -9.15 -19.00
N PRO A 29 3.82 -7.89 -18.53
CA PRO A 29 4.97 -7.19 -17.99
C PRO A 29 5.64 -7.98 -16.86
N THR A 30 6.97 -8.05 -16.89
CA THR A 30 7.78 -8.71 -15.86
C THR A 30 8.40 -7.72 -14.88
N SER A 31 8.31 -6.44 -15.16
CA SER A 31 8.79 -5.34 -14.33
C SER A 31 8.00 -4.06 -14.61
N GLY A 32 8.07 -3.10 -13.71
CA GLY A 32 7.47 -1.78 -13.84
C GLY A 32 7.75 -0.91 -12.63
N GLU A 33 7.08 0.23 -12.57
CA GLU A 33 7.21 1.19 -11.48
C GLU A 33 5.84 1.65 -11.03
N PHE A 34 5.77 2.11 -9.78
CA PHE A 34 4.61 2.83 -9.24
C PHE A 34 5.04 3.80 -8.14
N THR A 35 4.19 4.79 -7.89
CA THR A 35 4.36 5.79 -6.83
C THR A 35 3.40 5.54 -5.69
N LEU A 36 3.90 5.66 -4.46
CA LEU A 36 3.13 5.54 -3.23
C LEU A 36 3.30 6.81 -2.40
N LEU A 37 2.19 7.31 -1.89
CA LEU A 37 2.13 8.38 -0.89
C LEU A 37 1.68 7.78 0.44
N THR A 38 2.28 8.20 1.56
CA THR A 38 1.69 8.12 2.90
C THR A 38 1.54 9.53 3.47
N TYR A 39 0.37 9.83 4.03
CA TYR A 39 0.08 11.17 4.52
C TYR A 39 -0.97 11.17 5.63
N ASN A 40 -0.58 11.54 6.83
CA ASN A 40 -1.52 11.89 7.89
C ASN A 40 -2.15 13.25 7.52
N VAL A 41 -3.47 13.26 7.28
CA VAL A 41 -4.21 14.42 6.77
C VAL A 41 -4.78 15.31 7.88
N ALA A 42 -4.52 14.98 9.17
CA ALA A 42 -4.97 15.71 10.36
C ALA A 42 -6.48 16.03 10.35
N GLY A 43 -7.31 15.01 9.97
CA GLY A 43 -8.74 15.15 9.72
C GLY A 43 -9.63 15.00 10.97
N LEU A 44 -9.15 15.29 12.17
CA LEU A 44 -9.96 15.46 13.38
C LEU A 44 -10.94 16.64 13.19
N PRO A 45 -12.04 16.70 13.98
CA PRO A 45 -12.98 17.82 13.91
C PRO A 45 -12.29 19.18 14.03
N GLN A 46 -12.81 20.15 13.25
CA GLN A 46 -12.32 21.54 13.30
C GLN A 46 -12.32 22.07 14.73
N GLY A 47 -11.18 22.60 15.18
CA GLY A 47 -10.96 23.12 16.53
C GLY A 47 -10.38 22.10 17.53
N ILE A 48 -10.36 20.81 17.15
CA ILE A 48 -9.62 19.75 17.88
C ILE A 48 -8.29 19.50 17.19
N SER A 49 -8.31 19.37 15.85
CA SER A 49 -7.09 19.25 15.05
C SER A 49 -6.16 20.46 15.24
N PRO A 50 -4.85 20.26 15.32
CA PRO A 50 -3.86 21.35 15.29
C PRO A 50 -3.82 22.05 13.93
N SER A 51 -4.35 21.42 12.88
CA SER A 51 -4.45 22.00 11.53
C SER A 51 -5.83 22.64 11.29
N ASN A 52 -6.13 23.01 10.04
CA ASN A 52 -7.45 23.51 9.63
C ASN A 52 -8.11 22.52 8.64
N PRO A 53 -8.59 21.34 9.10
CA PRO A 53 -9.02 20.28 8.22
C PRO A 53 -10.18 20.69 7.30
N LYS A 54 -11.14 21.48 7.79
CA LYS A 54 -12.28 21.96 6.97
C LYS A 54 -11.82 22.74 5.73
N LYS A 55 -10.75 23.54 5.85
CA LYS A 55 -10.13 24.27 4.73
C LYS A 55 -9.18 23.37 3.93
N ASN A 56 -8.37 22.58 4.60
CA ASN A 56 -7.20 21.92 4.03
C ASN A 56 -7.57 20.63 3.29
N ILE A 57 -8.50 19.80 3.82
CA ILE A 57 -8.85 18.51 3.21
C ILE A 57 -9.36 18.66 1.77
N PRO A 58 -10.24 19.62 1.41
CA PRO A 58 -10.63 19.85 0.02
C PRO A 58 -9.47 20.26 -0.92
N ILE A 59 -8.38 20.83 -0.36
CA ILE A 59 -7.17 21.17 -1.12
C ILE A 59 -6.26 19.94 -1.27
N ILE A 60 -6.20 19.07 -0.26
CA ILE A 60 -5.47 17.81 -0.31
C ILE A 60 -6.04 16.87 -1.38
N SER A 61 -7.37 16.75 -1.46
CA SER A 61 -8.09 15.81 -2.31
C SER A 61 -7.51 15.70 -3.76
N PRO A 62 -7.44 16.78 -4.56
CA PRO A 62 -6.91 16.67 -5.93
C PRO A 62 -5.40 16.41 -5.98
N LYS A 63 -4.65 16.68 -4.91
CA LYS A 63 -3.19 16.44 -4.85
C LYS A 63 -2.85 14.94 -4.75
N LEU A 64 -3.77 14.13 -4.23
CA LEU A 64 -3.62 12.67 -4.18
C LEU A 64 -3.46 12.07 -5.59
N ASN A 65 -4.06 12.67 -6.61
CA ASN A 65 -4.09 12.17 -7.99
C ASN A 65 -2.71 12.04 -8.65
N LYS A 66 -1.69 12.70 -8.09
CA LYS A 66 -0.29 12.58 -8.53
C LYS A 66 0.25 11.16 -8.34
N PHE A 67 -0.26 10.40 -7.37
CA PHE A 67 0.27 9.11 -6.96
C PHE A 67 -0.57 7.96 -7.52
N ASP A 68 0.06 6.79 -7.65
CA ASP A 68 -0.66 5.58 -8.06
C ASP A 68 -1.39 4.96 -6.88
N ILE A 69 -0.80 5.09 -5.68
CA ILE A 69 -1.38 4.67 -4.40
C ILE A 69 -1.18 5.79 -3.39
N ALA A 70 -2.25 6.21 -2.72
CA ALA A 70 -2.19 7.10 -1.58
C ALA A 70 -2.81 6.42 -0.36
N LEU A 71 -2.04 6.33 0.71
CA LEU A 71 -2.45 5.82 2.02
C LEU A 71 -2.56 7.01 2.96
N VAL A 72 -3.73 7.19 3.56
CA VAL A 72 -3.99 8.34 4.43
C VAL A 72 -4.28 7.88 5.85
N GLN A 73 -3.83 8.65 6.84
CA GLN A 73 -4.10 8.48 8.24
C GLN A 73 -4.90 9.71 8.73
N GLU A 74 -5.64 9.55 9.81
CA GLU A 74 -6.55 10.56 10.37
C GLU A 74 -7.62 11.08 9.41
N ASP A 75 -8.05 10.27 8.46
CA ASP A 75 -9.21 10.56 7.61
C ASP A 75 -10.50 10.22 8.37
N PHE A 76 -10.74 10.95 9.49
CA PHE A 76 -11.80 10.63 10.45
C PHE A 76 -13.16 11.22 10.04
N VAL A 77 -13.22 12.52 9.78
CA VAL A 77 -14.49 13.28 9.68
C VAL A 77 -14.75 13.80 8.28
N TYR A 78 -13.70 14.06 7.49
CA TYR A 78 -13.80 14.76 6.21
C TYR A 78 -13.57 13.86 5.00
N HIS A 79 -13.88 12.55 5.12
CA HIS A 79 -13.65 11.60 4.02
C HIS A 79 -14.37 11.97 2.72
N ASN A 80 -15.59 12.50 2.82
CA ASN A 80 -16.35 12.94 1.65
C ASN A 80 -15.63 14.05 0.90
N GLU A 81 -15.07 15.02 1.63
CA GLU A 81 -14.28 16.11 1.05
C GLU A 81 -12.95 15.60 0.49
N LEU A 82 -12.29 14.67 1.19
CA LEU A 82 -11.03 14.07 0.76
C LEU A 82 -11.20 13.24 -0.50
N SER A 83 -12.27 12.48 -0.62
CA SER A 83 -12.56 11.65 -1.79
C SER A 83 -13.13 12.41 -2.98
N SER A 84 -13.71 13.61 -2.76
CA SER A 84 -14.54 14.32 -3.73
C SER A 84 -13.84 14.68 -5.06
N LYS A 85 -12.53 14.91 -5.04
CA LYS A 85 -11.71 15.23 -6.23
C LYS A 85 -10.57 14.21 -6.46
N ALA A 86 -10.55 13.13 -5.69
CA ALA A 86 -9.66 12.01 -5.93
C ALA A 86 -10.22 11.19 -7.12
N ASN A 87 -9.40 11.01 -8.17
CA ASN A 87 -9.80 10.32 -9.39
C ASN A 87 -9.29 8.85 -9.45
N HIS A 88 -8.86 8.31 -8.32
CA HIS A 88 -8.45 6.92 -8.23
C HIS A 88 -9.65 6.00 -8.45
N LEU A 89 -9.49 5.00 -9.31
CA LEU A 89 -10.56 4.06 -9.66
C LEU A 89 -10.98 3.19 -8.47
N TYR A 90 -10.03 2.90 -7.58
CA TYR A 90 -10.25 2.05 -6.42
C TYR A 90 -10.01 2.87 -5.16
N GLN A 91 -11.07 3.02 -4.35
CA GLN A 91 -11.02 3.77 -3.10
C GLN A 91 -11.63 2.90 -2.00
N SER A 92 -11.02 2.92 -0.81
CA SER A 92 -11.59 2.23 0.34
C SER A 92 -12.81 2.98 0.86
N GLN A 93 -13.76 2.22 1.41
CA GLN A 93 -14.81 2.80 2.23
C GLN A 93 -14.27 3.08 3.65
N THR A 94 -14.82 4.09 4.32
CA THR A 94 -14.54 4.32 5.73
C THR A 94 -14.99 3.13 6.58
N GLN A 95 -14.37 2.94 7.74
CA GLN A 95 -14.84 1.98 8.72
C GLN A 95 -16.27 2.36 9.18
N ILE A 96 -17.18 1.40 9.18
CA ILE A 96 -18.59 1.62 9.55
C ILE A 96 -18.79 1.39 11.06
N ASP A 97 -18.21 0.31 11.60
CA ASP A 97 -18.29 -0.06 13.01
C ASP A 97 -16.93 0.16 13.67
N CYS A 98 -16.88 1.11 14.59
CA CYS A 98 -15.69 1.41 15.39
C CYS A 98 -15.85 1.00 16.87
N SER A 99 -16.92 0.31 17.24
CA SER A 99 -17.15 -0.14 18.63
C SER A 99 -15.98 -1.02 19.12
N PRO A 100 -15.47 -0.86 20.33
CA PRO A 100 -15.97 0.02 21.41
C PRO A 100 -15.44 1.47 21.36
N HIS A 101 -14.75 1.89 20.33
CA HIS A 101 -14.19 3.23 20.18
C HIS A 101 -15.27 4.24 19.76
N PHE A 102 -14.97 5.54 19.84
CA PHE A 102 -15.87 6.63 19.48
C PHE A 102 -15.63 7.16 18.06
N ILE A 103 -14.44 6.93 17.53
CA ILE A 103 -13.98 7.44 16.24
C ILE A 103 -13.45 6.24 15.44
N THR A 104 -13.61 6.26 14.12
CA THR A 104 -13.10 5.25 13.20
C THR A 104 -11.58 5.13 13.22
N ASP A 105 -11.01 4.19 12.46
CA ASP A 105 -9.56 4.03 12.37
C ASP A 105 -8.85 5.16 11.61
N GLY A 106 -9.60 5.93 10.79
CA GLY A 106 -9.05 7.01 9.97
C GLY A 106 -8.10 6.53 8.87
N LEU A 107 -8.07 5.22 8.57
CA LEU A 107 -7.12 4.61 7.65
C LEU A 107 -7.79 4.30 6.32
N ASN A 108 -7.59 5.15 5.33
CA ASN A 108 -8.15 4.96 4.02
C ASN A 108 -7.07 4.90 2.93
N ARG A 109 -7.47 4.39 1.75
CA ARG A 109 -6.59 4.33 0.59
C ARG A 109 -7.30 4.72 -0.70
N PHE A 110 -6.51 5.31 -1.57
CA PHE A 110 -6.86 5.66 -2.95
C PHE A 110 -5.85 4.97 -3.85
N SER A 111 -6.30 4.22 -4.87
CA SER A 111 -5.42 3.41 -5.71
C SER A 111 -5.87 3.43 -7.16
N LYS A 112 -4.91 3.53 -8.09
CA LYS A 112 -5.14 3.28 -9.52
C LYS A 112 -5.17 1.78 -9.82
N PHE A 113 -4.67 0.95 -8.89
CA PHE A 113 -4.63 -0.49 -9.00
C PHE A 113 -5.77 -1.14 -8.21
N PRO A 114 -6.35 -2.24 -8.71
CA PRO A 114 -7.33 -3.00 -7.95
C PRO A 114 -6.70 -3.58 -6.68
N PHE A 115 -7.48 -3.67 -5.63
CA PHE A 115 -7.08 -4.30 -4.38
C PHE A 115 -8.22 -5.14 -3.81
N SER A 116 -7.87 -6.15 -2.98
CA SER A 116 -8.85 -6.96 -2.26
C SER A 116 -9.66 -6.14 -1.27
N GLU A 117 -10.71 -6.74 -0.72
CA GLU A 117 -11.38 -6.19 0.45
C GLU A 117 -10.36 -5.80 1.52
N LEU A 118 -10.56 -4.64 2.12
CA LEU A 118 -9.65 -4.06 3.09
C LEU A 118 -9.83 -4.77 4.44
N TYR A 119 -8.82 -5.55 4.83
CA TYR A 119 -8.74 -6.06 6.17
C TYR A 119 -8.37 -4.92 7.13
N ARG A 120 -9.14 -4.71 8.18
CA ARG A 120 -8.95 -3.68 9.20
C ARG A 120 -8.79 -4.33 10.56
N GLU A 121 -7.81 -3.88 11.34
CA GLU A 121 -7.57 -4.40 12.68
C GLU A 121 -7.21 -3.24 13.60
N ALA A 122 -8.05 -2.99 14.61
CA ALA A 122 -7.76 -2.04 15.66
C ALA A 122 -6.70 -2.58 16.62
N TRP A 123 -5.95 -1.68 17.25
CA TRP A 123 -4.97 -2.09 18.25
C TRP A 123 -5.63 -2.73 19.46
N GLU A 124 -5.08 -3.85 19.95
CA GLU A 124 -5.50 -4.53 21.18
C GLU A 124 -5.21 -3.67 22.42
N ASN A 125 -4.18 -2.83 22.36
CA ASN A 125 -3.75 -1.96 23.45
C ASN A 125 -3.50 -0.55 22.92
N CYS A 126 -3.91 0.45 23.68
CA CYS A 126 -3.70 1.87 23.41
C CYS A 126 -3.40 2.63 24.72
N SER A 127 -2.96 3.88 24.62
CA SER A 127 -2.71 4.77 25.75
C SER A 127 -3.54 6.04 25.63
N ASN A 128 -4.01 6.56 26.76
CA ASN A 128 -4.68 7.85 26.84
C ASN A 128 -3.84 8.93 27.56
N ASP A 129 -2.54 8.66 27.78
CA ASP A 129 -1.70 9.57 28.58
C ASP A 129 -1.46 10.91 27.88
N LYS A 130 -1.20 10.91 26.57
CA LYS A 130 -0.83 12.13 25.82
C LYS A 130 -1.66 12.40 24.58
N GLY A 131 -2.32 11.43 23.99
CA GLY A 131 -3.01 11.58 22.70
C GLY A 131 -4.49 11.24 22.72
N ASN A 132 -5.00 10.67 23.83
CA ASN A 132 -6.34 10.10 23.89
C ASN A 132 -6.56 9.07 22.76
N ASP A 133 -5.53 8.33 22.40
CA ASP A 133 -5.50 7.44 21.23
C ASP A 133 -6.57 6.35 21.30
N CYS A 134 -6.97 5.93 22.52
CA CYS A 134 -8.04 4.95 22.73
C CYS A 134 -9.45 5.45 22.33
N LEU A 135 -9.63 6.73 22.04
CA LEU A 135 -10.90 7.24 21.52
C LEU A 135 -11.15 6.85 20.07
N ALA A 136 -10.08 6.67 19.29
CA ALA A 136 -10.13 6.23 17.90
C ALA A 136 -9.80 4.74 17.80
N ALA A 137 -10.41 4.06 16.84
CA ALA A 137 -10.08 2.66 16.51
C ALA A 137 -8.76 2.57 15.74
N LYS A 138 -7.73 3.34 16.15
CA LYS A 138 -6.40 3.29 15.51
C LYS A 138 -5.94 1.85 15.36
N GLY A 139 -5.19 1.59 14.31
CA GLY A 139 -4.77 0.23 13.98
C GLY A 139 -3.98 0.19 12.70
N PHE A 140 -4.26 -0.83 11.92
CA PHE A 140 -3.75 -0.95 10.58
C PHE A 140 -4.79 -1.54 9.62
N THR A 141 -4.59 -1.26 8.34
CA THR A 141 -5.34 -1.90 7.26
C THR A 141 -4.39 -2.65 6.36
N LEU A 142 -4.84 -3.77 5.80
CA LEU A 142 -4.12 -4.56 4.81
C LEU A 142 -5.00 -4.77 3.58
N ALA A 143 -4.46 -4.58 2.40
CA ALA A 143 -5.06 -5.10 1.18
C ALA A 143 -3.99 -5.67 0.25
N LYS A 144 -4.32 -6.79 -0.37
CA LYS A 144 -3.57 -7.37 -1.48
C LYS A 144 -3.85 -6.53 -2.73
N THR A 145 -2.83 -5.81 -3.20
CA THR A 145 -2.93 -4.88 -4.33
C THR A 145 -2.36 -5.52 -5.58
N GLU A 146 -3.14 -5.55 -6.63
CA GLU A 146 -2.75 -6.11 -7.93
C GLU A 146 -2.11 -5.02 -8.80
N ILE A 147 -0.79 -4.89 -8.73
CA ILE A 147 -0.04 -3.83 -9.44
C ILE A 147 -0.01 -4.01 -10.96
N VAL A 148 -0.15 -5.24 -11.45
CA VAL A 148 -0.53 -5.61 -12.81
C VAL A 148 -1.26 -6.96 -12.75
N PRO A 149 -2.04 -7.37 -13.77
CA PRO A 149 -2.81 -8.60 -13.72
C PRO A 149 -2.00 -9.82 -13.24
N GLY A 150 -2.40 -10.37 -12.08
CA GLY A 150 -1.78 -11.52 -11.41
C GLY A 150 -0.43 -11.25 -10.74
N VAL A 151 -0.04 -9.99 -10.50
CA VAL A 151 1.13 -9.59 -9.70
C VAL A 151 0.66 -8.81 -8.49
N PHE A 152 0.86 -9.38 -7.31
CA PHE A 152 0.32 -8.84 -6.08
C PHE A 152 1.42 -8.42 -5.10
N THR A 153 1.13 -7.36 -4.34
CA THR A 153 1.88 -6.96 -3.16
C THR A 153 0.91 -6.71 -2.01
N ASP A 154 1.28 -7.09 -0.80
CA ASP A 154 0.51 -6.80 0.40
C ASP A 154 0.90 -5.41 0.91
N ILE A 155 -0.07 -4.50 0.97
CA ILE A 155 0.16 -3.11 1.39
C ILE A 155 -0.60 -2.82 2.66
N TYR A 156 0.14 -2.43 3.67
CA TYR A 156 -0.36 -2.02 4.99
C TYR A 156 -0.37 -0.51 5.10
N ASN A 157 -1.46 0.05 5.64
CA ASN A 157 -1.56 1.43 6.11
C ASN A 157 -1.66 1.37 7.63
N VAL A 158 -0.76 2.03 8.35
CA VAL A 158 -0.57 1.87 9.80
C VAL A 158 -0.63 3.22 10.49
N HIS A 159 -1.27 3.28 11.68
CA HIS A 159 -1.20 4.43 12.56
C HIS A 159 -1.02 3.96 14.00
N LEU A 160 0.21 4.10 14.54
CA LEU A 160 0.51 3.77 15.93
C LEU A 160 0.10 4.89 16.89
N ASP A 161 0.02 4.58 18.19
CA ASP A 161 -0.28 5.56 19.23
C ASP A 161 0.76 6.68 19.28
N SER A 162 0.27 7.89 19.48
CA SER A 162 1.08 9.09 19.61
C SER A 162 1.72 9.22 21.01
N GLY A 163 2.30 10.37 21.29
CA GLY A 163 2.79 10.71 22.62
C GLY A 163 4.17 10.17 22.96
N GLY A 164 4.63 10.44 24.19
CA GLY A 164 5.99 10.11 24.61
C GLY A 164 6.09 9.66 26.07
N SER A 165 4.94 9.36 26.71
CA SER A 165 4.95 8.77 28.04
C SER A 165 5.45 7.32 28.03
N PRO A 166 5.79 6.75 29.17
CA PRO A 166 6.07 5.32 29.26
C PRO A 166 4.92 4.44 28.78
N ASN A 167 3.67 4.80 29.07
CA ASN A 167 2.49 4.05 28.64
C ASN A 167 2.29 4.16 27.11
N ASP A 168 2.49 5.34 26.49
CA ASP A 168 2.45 5.50 25.04
C ASP A 168 3.51 4.61 24.35
N THR A 169 4.71 4.55 24.94
CA THR A 169 5.79 3.69 24.44
C THR A 169 5.45 2.22 24.55
N GLU A 170 4.81 1.77 25.65
CA GLU A 170 4.40 0.38 25.85
C GLU A 170 3.24 0.03 24.92
N ALA A 171 2.28 0.93 24.70
CA ALA A 171 1.24 0.76 23.71
C ALA A 171 1.84 0.50 22.31
N ARG A 172 2.77 1.33 21.83
CA ARG A 172 3.46 1.12 20.54
C ARG A 172 4.23 -0.21 20.49
N ARG A 173 4.85 -0.62 21.58
CA ARG A 173 5.52 -1.94 21.65
C ARG A 173 4.54 -3.09 21.43
N SER A 174 3.40 -3.04 22.11
CA SER A 174 2.32 -4.03 21.97
C SER A 174 1.73 -4.02 20.56
N GLN A 175 1.51 -2.83 19.99
CA GLN A 175 0.97 -2.63 18.65
C GLN A 175 1.91 -3.18 17.57
N VAL A 176 3.21 -2.96 17.68
CA VAL A 176 4.21 -3.57 16.79
C VAL A 176 4.21 -5.10 16.92
N ALA A 177 4.08 -5.63 18.12
CA ALA A 177 3.97 -7.09 18.32
C ALA A 177 2.71 -7.67 17.66
N GLN A 178 1.56 -6.96 17.73
CA GLN A 178 0.32 -7.32 17.05
C GLN A 178 0.50 -7.28 15.52
N LEU A 179 1.08 -6.21 14.97
CA LEU A 179 1.37 -6.08 13.54
C LEU A 179 2.26 -7.23 13.03
N LEU A 180 3.30 -7.60 13.81
CA LEU A 180 4.18 -8.72 13.48
C LEU A 180 3.45 -10.07 13.44
N ARG A 181 2.49 -10.32 14.36
CA ARG A 181 1.64 -11.53 14.31
C ARG A 181 0.84 -11.59 13.01
N THR A 182 0.21 -10.47 12.63
CA THR A 182 -0.60 -10.40 11.40
C THR A 182 0.26 -10.52 10.13
N LEU A 183 1.44 -9.88 10.10
CA LEU A 183 2.40 -10.02 8.99
C LEU A 183 2.81 -11.48 8.77
N ASN A 184 3.09 -12.20 9.85
CA ASN A 184 3.46 -13.61 9.78
C ASN A 184 2.30 -14.50 9.32
N ALA A 185 1.08 -14.20 9.77
CA ALA A 185 -0.10 -15.02 9.46
C ALA A 185 -0.62 -14.76 8.03
N ARG A 186 -0.61 -13.51 7.56
CA ARG A 186 -1.30 -13.11 6.31
C ARG A 186 -0.37 -12.84 5.13
N SER A 187 0.88 -12.46 5.39
CA SER A 187 1.82 -12.00 4.35
C SER A 187 3.09 -12.84 4.27
N PHE A 188 3.05 -14.10 4.78
CA PHE A 188 4.19 -15.01 4.69
C PHE A 188 4.56 -15.27 3.22
N GLY A 189 5.82 -14.99 2.86
CA GLY A 189 6.33 -15.20 1.49
C GLY A 189 5.89 -14.15 0.48
N ASN A 190 5.01 -13.20 0.83
CA ASN A 190 4.57 -12.12 -0.04
C ASN A 190 5.54 -10.93 0.00
N ALA A 191 5.61 -10.19 -1.11
CA ALA A 191 6.16 -8.84 -1.10
C ALA A 191 5.26 -7.94 -0.27
N VAL A 192 5.85 -7.14 0.61
CA VAL A 192 5.12 -6.30 1.57
C VAL A 192 5.60 -4.86 1.48
N ILE A 193 4.66 -3.93 1.58
CA ILE A 193 4.91 -2.52 1.88
C ILE A 193 4.10 -2.17 3.13
N ILE A 194 4.74 -1.53 4.10
CA ILE A 194 4.10 -0.91 5.26
C ILE A 194 4.35 0.58 5.14
N ALA A 195 3.29 1.38 5.16
CA ALA A 195 3.42 2.82 5.18
C ALA A 195 2.41 3.42 6.16
N GLY A 196 2.75 4.55 6.75
CA GLY A 196 1.88 5.21 7.71
C GLY A 196 2.63 6.06 8.73
N ASP A 197 1.85 6.57 9.65
CA ASP A 197 2.34 7.27 10.83
C ASP A 197 2.67 6.22 11.92
N LEU A 198 3.94 5.90 12.04
CA LEU A 198 4.40 4.94 13.04
C LEU A 198 4.61 5.57 14.42
N ASN A 199 4.54 6.90 14.56
CA ASN A 199 4.75 7.59 15.83
C ASN A 199 6.03 7.16 16.61
N LEU A 200 6.96 6.50 15.92
CA LEU A 200 8.25 6.05 16.46
C LEU A 200 9.31 7.12 16.22
N ASN A 201 9.60 7.92 17.25
CA ASN A 201 10.66 8.91 17.21
C ASN A 201 12.02 8.21 17.42
N THR A 202 12.72 7.97 16.31
CA THR A 202 14.02 7.30 16.31
C THR A 202 15.21 8.24 16.52
N THR A 203 14.98 9.53 16.69
CA THR A 203 16.01 10.54 16.99
C THR A 203 16.25 10.66 18.48
N ASP A 204 15.19 10.90 19.25
CA ASP A 204 15.31 11.35 20.64
C ASP A 204 14.78 10.34 21.67
N ARG A 205 14.15 9.21 21.21
CA ARG A 205 13.53 8.23 22.08
C ARG A 205 14.17 6.84 21.91
N PRO A 206 15.14 6.46 22.79
CA PRO A 206 15.83 5.17 22.66
C PRO A 206 14.91 3.92 22.66
N ASN A 207 13.77 4.00 23.35
CA ASN A 207 12.80 2.90 23.35
C ASN A 207 12.06 2.78 22.01
N ASP A 208 11.72 3.91 21.36
CA ASP A 208 11.13 3.90 20.04
C ASP A 208 12.12 3.35 18.99
N VAL A 209 13.42 3.66 19.14
CA VAL A 209 14.47 3.03 18.32
C VAL A 209 14.42 1.51 18.44
N LYS A 210 14.38 0.97 19.68
CA LYS A 210 14.31 -0.49 19.92
C LYS A 210 13.05 -1.13 19.31
N ILE A 211 11.90 -0.46 19.43
CA ILE A 211 10.64 -0.93 18.86
C ILE A 211 10.74 -0.96 17.34
N PHE A 212 11.29 0.11 16.74
CA PHE A 212 11.48 0.20 15.29
C PHE A 212 12.44 -0.87 14.75
N GLU A 213 13.59 -1.04 15.39
CA GLU A 213 14.54 -2.11 15.00
C GLU A 213 13.94 -3.51 15.15
N THR A 214 13.09 -3.73 16.17
CA THR A 214 12.36 -4.99 16.33
C THR A 214 11.41 -5.22 15.16
N LEU A 215 10.66 -4.19 14.72
CA LEU A 215 9.79 -4.27 13.54
C LEU A 215 10.58 -4.63 12.29
N LEU A 216 11.68 -3.92 12.04
CA LEU A 216 12.49 -4.16 10.85
C LEU A 216 13.08 -5.57 10.82
N THR A 217 13.75 -5.97 11.90
CA THR A 217 14.47 -7.25 11.95
C THR A 217 13.53 -8.45 11.96
N SER A 218 12.45 -8.41 12.77
CA SER A 218 11.51 -9.53 12.90
C SER A 218 10.68 -9.78 11.65
N ALA A 219 10.40 -8.74 10.87
CA ALA A 219 9.63 -8.85 9.62
C ALA A 219 10.50 -8.88 8.35
N GLY A 220 11.82 -8.74 8.47
CA GLY A 220 12.74 -8.65 7.32
C GLY A 220 12.48 -7.40 6.46
N LEU A 221 12.10 -6.30 7.09
CA LEU A 221 11.74 -5.05 6.42
C LEU A 221 12.96 -4.14 6.25
N THR A 222 12.94 -3.37 5.17
CA THR A 222 13.90 -2.29 4.87
C THR A 222 13.16 -0.97 4.98
N ASP A 223 13.68 -0.01 5.75
CA ASP A 223 13.21 1.37 5.75
C ASP A 223 13.72 2.09 4.50
N VAL A 224 12.79 2.62 3.71
CA VAL A 224 13.11 3.31 2.44
C VAL A 224 14.01 4.52 2.65
N CYS A 225 13.75 5.33 3.68
CA CYS A 225 14.56 6.52 3.95
C CYS A 225 16.01 6.15 4.27
N ARG A 226 16.23 5.18 5.15
CA ARG A 226 17.58 4.70 5.47
C ARG A 226 18.25 4.05 4.27
N PHE A 227 17.53 3.26 3.50
CA PHE A 227 18.04 2.59 2.30
C PHE A 227 18.53 3.59 1.24
N LEU A 228 17.83 4.72 1.07
CA LEU A 228 18.16 5.77 0.10
C LEU A 228 18.98 6.92 0.72
N SER A 229 19.35 6.82 2.00
CA SER A 229 20.11 7.86 2.72
C SER A 229 19.42 9.24 2.65
N CYS A 230 18.10 9.28 2.92
CA CYS A 230 17.30 10.50 2.78
C CYS A 230 17.69 11.62 3.76
N GLY A 231 18.43 11.30 4.83
CA GLY A 231 18.95 12.25 5.79
C GLY A 231 17.91 12.84 6.74
N THR A 232 16.68 12.32 6.75
CA THR A 232 15.58 12.83 7.57
C THR A 232 14.95 11.70 8.35
N GLU A 233 14.86 11.85 9.69
CA GLU A 233 14.12 10.91 10.54
C GLU A 233 12.73 11.48 10.81
N LEU A 234 11.70 10.76 10.36
CA LEU A 234 10.30 11.12 10.54
C LEU A 234 9.55 10.00 11.25
N VAL A 235 8.36 10.30 11.76
CA VAL A 235 7.41 9.29 12.26
C VAL A 235 6.59 8.67 11.12
N ASP A 236 6.43 9.41 10.01
CA ASP A 236 5.80 8.94 8.79
C ASP A 236 6.80 8.11 7.97
N ARG A 237 6.56 6.81 7.86
CA ARG A 237 7.54 5.85 7.31
C ARG A 237 6.97 5.05 6.16
N VAL A 238 7.88 4.60 5.29
CA VAL A 238 7.61 3.58 4.28
C VAL A 238 8.66 2.48 4.41
N LEU A 239 8.19 1.27 4.69
CA LEU A 239 9.00 0.07 4.86
C LEU A 239 8.62 -0.94 3.79
N PHE A 240 9.56 -1.77 3.35
CA PHE A 240 9.27 -2.81 2.36
C PHE A 240 10.11 -4.06 2.55
N ARG A 241 9.63 -5.17 2.00
CA ARG A 241 10.40 -6.39 1.80
C ARG A 241 10.01 -7.09 0.51
N ASN A 242 10.91 -7.86 -0.05
CA ASN A 242 10.66 -8.73 -1.19
C ASN A 242 9.79 -9.93 -0.79
N GLY A 243 9.08 -10.47 -1.78
CA GLY A 243 8.40 -11.74 -1.67
C GLY A 243 9.11 -12.84 -2.45
N ASN A 244 8.53 -14.05 -2.41
CA ASN A 244 9.08 -15.20 -3.14
C ASN A 244 9.00 -15.07 -4.67
N TYR A 245 8.10 -14.22 -5.18
CA TYR A 245 7.83 -14.08 -6.61
C TYR A 245 7.95 -12.64 -7.12
N LEU A 246 8.08 -11.68 -6.22
CA LEU A 246 8.13 -10.26 -6.55
C LEU A 246 9.25 -9.58 -5.75
N ALA A 247 10.18 -8.99 -6.46
CA ALA A 247 11.15 -8.07 -5.89
C ALA A 247 10.61 -6.64 -5.95
N LEU A 248 10.82 -5.89 -4.88
CA LEU A 248 10.58 -4.45 -4.76
C LEU A 248 11.91 -3.75 -4.55
N LYS A 249 12.07 -2.59 -5.17
CA LYS A 249 13.22 -1.70 -4.96
C LYS A 249 12.72 -0.27 -4.87
N ALA A 250 12.95 0.38 -3.75
CA ALA A 250 12.75 1.82 -3.65
C ALA A 250 13.78 2.55 -4.51
N ILE A 251 13.35 3.51 -5.34
CA ILE A 251 14.20 4.28 -6.26
C ILE A 251 14.19 5.78 -6.00
N SER A 252 13.15 6.29 -5.33
CA SER A 252 13.16 7.65 -4.77
C SER A 252 12.33 7.72 -3.50
N TRP A 253 12.69 8.67 -2.64
CA TRP A 253 11.96 9.07 -1.45
C TRP A 253 11.95 10.60 -1.39
N GLU A 254 10.80 11.21 -1.16
CA GLU A 254 10.66 12.67 -1.15
C GLU A 254 9.62 13.11 -0.12
N LEU A 255 9.88 14.28 0.51
CA LEU A 255 8.84 15.09 1.14
C LEU A 255 8.18 15.92 0.04
N ASP A 256 6.91 15.64 -0.27
CA ASP A 256 6.22 16.35 -1.34
C ASP A 256 5.81 17.76 -0.87
N LYS A 257 6.60 18.75 -1.27
CA LYS A 257 6.42 20.16 -0.91
C LYS A 257 5.17 20.81 -1.54
N ASN A 258 4.43 20.09 -2.38
CA ASN A 258 3.21 20.61 -2.98
C ASN A 258 1.99 20.51 -2.05
N PHE A 259 2.10 19.81 -0.91
CA PHE A 259 1.02 19.75 0.08
C PHE A 259 0.96 21.02 0.95
N VAL A 260 0.85 22.13 0.26
CA VAL A 260 0.69 23.49 0.83
C VAL A 260 -0.50 24.20 0.19
N ASP A 261 -1.04 25.21 0.89
CA ASP A 261 -2.07 26.09 0.36
C ASP A 261 -1.49 27.16 -0.59
N VAL A 262 -2.33 28.06 -1.09
CA VAL A 262 -1.96 29.10 -2.07
C VAL A 262 -0.95 30.13 -1.52
N VAL A 263 -0.78 30.20 -0.20
CA VAL A 263 0.20 31.09 0.45
C VAL A 263 1.40 30.31 1.02
N GLY A 264 1.52 29.01 0.68
CA GLY A 264 2.65 28.17 1.08
C GLY A 264 2.54 27.56 2.47
N GLN A 265 1.37 27.61 3.13
CA GLN A 265 1.20 27.00 4.44
C GLN A 265 0.94 25.50 4.31
N PRO A 266 1.54 24.66 5.16
CA PRO A 266 1.27 23.21 5.17
C PRO A 266 -0.21 22.90 5.35
N LEU A 267 -0.69 21.86 4.67
CA LEU A 267 -2.08 21.42 4.73
C LEU A 267 -2.36 20.45 5.90
N SER A 268 -1.33 19.92 6.54
CA SER A 268 -1.36 19.09 7.74
C SER A 268 -0.19 19.48 8.64
N ASP A 269 -0.21 19.04 9.88
CA ASP A 269 0.93 19.08 10.80
C ASP A 269 1.95 17.96 10.52
N HIS A 270 1.64 17.03 9.61
CA HIS A 270 2.54 16.03 9.08
C HIS A 270 3.06 16.36 7.69
N ASN A 271 4.17 15.71 7.31
CA ASN A 271 4.72 15.79 5.97
C ASN A 271 4.12 14.71 5.05
N ALA A 272 3.85 15.08 3.81
CA ALA A 272 3.46 14.12 2.78
C ALA A 272 4.71 13.37 2.29
N VAL A 273 4.84 12.09 2.62
CA VAL A 273 5.99 11.25 2.24
C VAL A 273 5.64 10.45 1.00
N SER A 274 6.41 10.61 -0.07
CA SER A 274 6.24 9.87 -1.32
C SER A 274 7.45 8.98 -1.64
N VAL A 275 7.16 7.81 -2.19
CA VAL A 275 8.16 6.84 -2.61
C VAL A 275 7.82 6.35 -4.01
N ARG A 276 8.83 6.23 -4.87
CA ARG A 276 8.72 5.49 -6.13
C ARG A 276 9.37 4.13 -5.96
N PHE A 277 8.61 3.09 -6.29
CA PHE A 277 9.07 1.71 -6.31
C PHE A 277 9.23 1.22 -7.74
N LYS A 278 10.30 0.47 -7.98
CA LYS A 278 10.42 -0.47 -9.09
C LYS A 278 10.08 -1.86 -8.58
N TRP A 279 9.35 -2.62 -9.38
CA TRP A 279 9.07 -4.03 -9.11
C TRP A 279 9.55 -4.91 -10.26
N GLU A 280 9.91 -6.15 -9.94
CA GLU A 280 10.35 -7.15 -10.90
C GLU A 280 9.87 -8.55 -10.47
N LEU A 281 9.35 -9.32 -11.42
CA LEU A 281 9.00 -10.73 -11.18
C LEU A 281 10.27 -11.55 -11.03
N LEU A 282 10.39 -12.25 -9.92
CA LEU A 282 11.46 -13.21 -9.71
C LEU A 282 11.18 -14.48 -10.50
N LYS A 283 12.16 -14.95 -11.29
CA LYS A 283 12.07 -16.23 -11.98
C LYS A 283 11.95 -17.34 -10.94
N LYS A 284 10.91 -18.18 -11.06
CA LYS A 284 10.82 -19.40 -10.27
C LYS A 284 12.09 -20.22 -10.54
N GLN A 285 12.91 -20.50 -9.53
CA GLN A 285 13.89 -21.59 -9.66
C GLN A 285 13.07 -22.87 -9.80
N ILE A 286 12.95 -23.36 -11.02
CA ILE A 286 12.44 -24.70 -11.29
C ILE A 286 13.54 -25.62 -10.75
N VAL A 287 13.39 -26.10 -9.52
CA VAL A 287 14.14 -27.25 -9.03
C VAL A 287 13.62 -28.41 -9.86
N THR A 288 14.29 -28.68 -10.97
CA THR A 288 14.00 -29.85 -11.80
C THR A 288 14.30 -31.07 -10.94
N SER A 289 13.39 -32.02 -10.92
CA SER A 289 13.51 -33.31 -10.21
C SER A 289 14.79 -34.09 -10.54
N SER A 290 15.48 -33.75 -11.64
CA SER A 290 16.80 -34.26 -12.00
C SER A 290 17.90 -33.98 -10.95
N SER A 291 17.82 -32.89 -10.18
CA SER A 291 18.82 -32.60 -9.13
C SER A 291 18.65 -33.43 -7.86
N LEU A 292 17.49 -34.09 -7.68
CA LEU A 292 17.24 -34.99 -6.56
C LEU A 292 17.63 -36.45 -6.87
N GLU A 293 17.61 -36.85 -8.15
CA GLU A 293 18.08 -38.17 -8.56
C GLU A 293 19.59 -38.30 -8.54
N ASP A 294 20.33 -37.24 -8.95
CA ASP A 294 21.80 -37.23 -8.89
C ASP A 294 22.36 -37.30 -7.47
N LYS A 295 21.64 -36.76 -6.47
CA LYS A 295 22.03 -36.92 -5.05
C LYS A 295 21.72 -38.32 -4.51
N ARG A 296 20.71 -39.03 -5.02
CA ARG A 296 20.39 -40.41 -4.61
C ARG A 296 21.32 -41.45 -5.22
N ILE A 297 21.88 -41.18 -6.39
CA ILE A 297 22.81 -42.09 -7.06
C ILE A 297 24.18 -42.04 -6.38
N LYS A 298 24.65 -40.84 -5.96
CA LYS A 298 25.95 -40.69 -5.25
C LYS A 298 25.99 -41.30 -3.85
N THR A 299 24.86 -41.47 -3.18
CA THR A 299 24.79 -42.11 -1.86
C THR A 299 24.65 -43.63 -1.90
N ARG A 300 24.42 -44.23 -3.07
CA ARG A 300 24.35 -45.69 -3.24
C ARG A 300 25.65 -46.34 -3.72
N SER A 301 26.67 -45.58 -4.09
CA SER A 301 27.96 -46.09 -4.55
C SER A 301 29.03 -46.19 -3.47
N HIS A 302 28.65 -45.94 -2.21
CA HIS A 302 29.57 -46.03 -1.05
C HIS A 302 28.98 -46.90 0.10
N ARG A 303 28.37 -48.03 -0.27
CA ARG A 303 28.08 -49.16 0.66
C ARG A 303 28.51 -50.47 0.02
#